data_73e7990fb6fdd8f7c8e9bc8a4f8e3f99
#
_entry.id   73e7990fb6fdd8f7c8e9bc8a4f8e3f99
#
_cell.length_a   1.000
_cell.length_b   1.000
_cell.length_c   1.000
_cell.angle_alpha   90.00
_cell.angle_beta   90.00
_cell.angle_gamma   90.00
#
_symmetry.space_group_name_H-M   'P 1'
#
loop_
_entity.id
_entity.type
_entity.pdbx_description
1 polymer ?
#
loop_
_entity_poly.entity_id
_entity_poly.type
_entity_poly.pdbx_seq_one_letter_code
_entity_poly.pdbx_strand_id
1 'polypeptide(L)'
;MSYSKYYFDFVKNNPDKPWNWYALSGNPNITWDIVSDNPDKPWSWYALSRNPNITWDIVRDNPRKPWDWDVLSRNPNITWDIVRDNPDKPWSWAELSRNPNLTQDIVRDNPDKPWRWYELSRHPNLWDMVRDNPCKPWDWYELSGNPNIAMDIVRDNPDKPWQWYELSRHPNITWDIVRDNPGKPWSWHELSRNPNITWDIVRDNPDKPWKWYELSRNPNITWDIVRDNLDKPWSWKFLSGNPNITWDIVRDNPDKPWSWAELSENPNLTRDIVRDNPDKPWNWYALSRNPNLAWDIVRDNPGEPWDWDELSRNPNITWDIVRDNPDKPWDWDRLSKLC
;
A
#
# COMPACT_ATOMS: atom_id res chain seq x y z
N MET A 1 -25.83 16.29 9.29
CA MET A 1 -24.54 16.54 9.97
C MET A 1 -23.46 15.90 9.12
N SER A 2 -22.34 16.57 8.80
CA SER A 2 -21.29 15.91 8.00
C SER A 2 -20.63 14.79 8.81
N TYR A 3 -20.16 13.72 8.14
CA TYR A 3 -19.47 12.61 8.79
C TYR A 3 -18.27 13.08 9.62
N SER A 4 -17.52 14.06 9.11
CA SER A 4 -16.39 14.70 9.79
C SER A 4 -16.75 15.29 11.15
N LYS A 5 -17.88 16.01 11.22
CA LYS A 5 -18.36 16.59 12.48
C LYS A 5 -18.79 15.53 13.48
N TYR A 6 -19.47 14.50 12.99
CA TYR A 6 -19.88 13.36 13.79
C TYR A 6 -18.68 12.60 14.39
N TYR A 7 -17.65 12.34 13.57
CA TYR A 7 -16.41 11.73 14.00
C TYR A 7 -15.72 12.51 15.11
N PHE A 8 -15.56 13.84 14.92
CA PHE A 8 -14.89 14.67 15.90
C PHE A 8 -15.72 14.90 17.18
N ASP A 9 -17.03 14.91 17.07
CA ASP A 9 -17.92 14.98 18.25
C ASP A 9 -17.71 13.75 19.16
N PHE A 10 -17.47 12.59 18.60
CA PHE A 10 -17.12 11.41 19.40
C PHE A 10 -15.75 11.58 20.09
N VAL A 11 -14.73 12.07 19.39
CA VAL A 11 -13.42 12.36 20.00
C VAL A 11 -13.57 13.32 21.19
N LYS A 12 -14.39 14.36 21.04
CA LYS A 12 -14.68 15.35 22.10
C LYS A 12 -15.42 14.74 23.29
N ASN A 13 -16.37 13.86 23.03
CA ASN A 13 -17.19 13.22 24.06
C ASN A 13 -16.49 12.08 24.78
N ASN A 14 -15.32 11.67 24.31
CA ASN A 14 -14.49 10.61 24.90
C ASN A 14 -13.06 11.11 25.18
N PRO A 15 -12.90 12.19 25.99
CA PRO A 15 -11.59 12.81 26.22
C PRO A 15 -10.62 11.92 27.01
N ASP A 16 -11.14 10.90 27.70
CA ASP A 16 -10.37 9.97 28.53
C ASP A 16 -9.67 8.89 27.71
N LYS A 17 -10.03 8.76 26.44
CA LYS A 17 -9.38 7.81 25.55
C LYS A 17 -8.01 8.35 25.11
N PRO A 18 -7.00 7.49 24.96
CA PRO A 18 -5.63 7.89 24.58
C PRO A 18 -5.52 8.22 23.08
N TRP A 19 -6.20 9.30 22.66
CA TRP A 19 -6.18 9.74 21.26
C TRP A 19 -4.78 10.12 20.79
N ASN A 20 -4.42 9.64 19.63
CA ASN A 20 -3.21 10.07 18.94
C ASN A 20 -3.49 11.38 18.17
N TRP A 21 -3.17 12.54 18.76
CA TRP A 21 -3.41 13.84 18.14
C TRP A 21 -2.59 14.09 16.87
N TYR A 22 -1.44 13.45 16.73
CA TYR A 22 -0.70 13.45 15.47
C TYR A 22 -1.52 12.76 14.36
N ALA A 23 -2.04 11.57 14.64
CA ALA A 23 -2.87 10.82 13.70
C ALA A 23 -4.19 11.56 13.39
N LEU A 24 -4.87 12.08 14.42
CA LEU A 24 -6.08 12.90 14.25
C LEU A 24 -5.83 14.12 13.36
N SER A 25 -4.75 14.86 13.59
CA SER A 25 -4.43 16.04 12.77
C SER A 25 -4.24 15.72 11.28
N GLY A 26 -3.75 14.53 10.94
CA GLY A 26 -3.59 14.06 9.56
C GLY A 26 -4.83 13.37 8.98
N ASN A 27 -5.86 13.13 9.79
CA ASN A 27 -7.06 12.39 9.37
C ASN A 27 -7.91 13.23 8.40
N PRO A 28 -8.34 12.70 7.24
CA PRO A 28 -9.16 13.43 6.27
C PRO A 28 -10.55 13.84 6.80
N ASN A 29 -11.00 13.25 7.91
CA ASN A 29 -12.23 13.70 8.59
C ASN A 29 -12.04 14.94 9.45
N ILE A 30 -10.81 15.41 9.68
CA ILE A 30 -10.51 16.64 10.38
C ILE A 30 -10.41 17.78 9.37
N THR A 31 -11.41 18.65 9.37
CA THR A 31 -11.48 19.84 8.51
C THR A 31 -10.87 21.04 9.22
N TRP A 32 -10.60 22.12 8.46
CA TRP A 32 -10.10 23.36 9.03
C TRP A 32 -11.08 23.98 10.05
N ASP A 33 -12.39 23.88 9.82
CA ASP A 33 -13.41 24.39 10.75
C ASP A 33 -13.30 23.72 12.12
N ILE A 34 -13.08 22.40 12.13
CA ILE A 34 -12.85 21.65 13.38
C ILE A 34 -11.61 22.15 14.10
N VAL A 35 -10.52 22.40 13.39
CA VAL A 35 -9.25 22.87 13.96
C VAL A 35 -9.41 24.31 14.50
N SER A 36 -10.04 25.19 13.72
CA SER A 36 -10.23 26.61 14.08
C SER A 36 -11.19 26.79 15.27
N ASP A 37 -12.23 25.94 15.36
CA ASP A 37 -13.20 25.95 16.44
C ASP A 37 -12.66 25.32 17.75
N ASN A 38 -11.54 24.61 17.70
CA ASN A 38 -10.93 23.90 18.83
C ASN A 38 -9.42 24.24 18.97
N PRO A 39 -9.04 25.52 19.13
CA PRO A 39 -7.64 25.95 19.09
C PRO A 39 -6.80 25.51 20.30
N ASP A 40 -7.44 25.09 21.37
CA ASP A 40 -6.83 24.61 22.61
C ASP A 40 -6.44 23.13 22.56
N LYS A 41 -6.81 22.41 21.50
CA LYS A 41 -6.43 21.02 21.34
C LYS A 41 -4.96 20.89 20.84
N PRO A 42 -4.26 19.81 21.22
CA PRO A 42 -2.85 19.64 20.90
C PRO A 42 -2.64 19.19 19.43
N TRP A 43 -3.12 20.00 18.49
CA TRP A 43 -2.97 19.74 17.06
C TRP A 43 -1.50 19.67 16.65
N SER A 44 -1.16 18.65 15.87
CA SER A 44 0.14 18.54 15.21
C SER A 44 0.16 19.35 13.91
N TRP A 45 0.87 20.48 13.90
CA TRP A 45 0.98 21.34 12.72
C TRP A 45 1.71 20.65 11.56
N TYR A 46 2.66 19.76 11.85
CA TYR A 46 3.24 18.87 10.86
C TYR A 46 2.17 18.02 10.15
N ALA A 47 1.34 17.33 10.92
CA ALA A 47 0.28 16.48 10.38
C ALA A 47 -0.84 17.29 9.69
N LEU A 48 -1.21 18.47 10.24
CA LEU A 48 -2.14 19.40 9.60
C LEU A 48 -1.60 19.89 8.25
N SER A 49 -0.32 20.25 8.16
CA SER A 49 0.30 20.67 6.90
C SER A 49 0.22 19.62 5.80
N ARG A 50 0.08 18.34 6.18
CA ARG A 50 -0.13 17.19 5.27
C ARG A 50 -1.60 16.88 5.00
N ASN A 51 -2.51 17.39 5.82
CA ASN A 51 -3.93 17.05 5.74
C ASN A 51 -4.53 17.51 4.41
N PRO A 52 -5.27 16.64 3.66
CA PRO A 52 -5.83 16.99 2.37
C PRO A 52 -6.92 18.08 2.42
N ASN A 53 -7.46 18.42 3.61
CA ASN A 53 -8.41 19.52 3.78
C ASN A 53 -7.73 20.88 3.96
N ILE A 54 -6.40 20.93 4.08
CA ILE A 54 -5.67 22.19 4.19
C ILE A 54 -5.33 22.68 2.79
N THR A 55 -6.03 23.73 2.37
CA THR A 55 -5.84 24.41 1.09
C THR A 55 -4.87 25.58 1.20
N TRP A 56 -4.39 26.09 0.06
CA TRP A 56 -3.55 27.28 0.03
C TRP A 56 -4.25 28.51 0.66
N ASP A 57 -5.56 28.69 0.45
CA ASP A 57 -6.29 29.82 1.03
C ASP A 57 -6.26 29.79 2.56
N ILE A 58 -6.40 28.59 3.17
CA ILE A 58 -6.29 28.43 4.62
C ILE A 58 -4.89 28.82 5.11
N VAL A 59 -3.84 28.38 4.41
CA VAL A 59 -2.44 28.72 4.77
C VAL A 59 -2.18 30.21 4.63
N ARG A 60 -2.60 30.81 3.51
CA ARG A 60 -2.46 32.25 3.19
C ARG A 60 -3.17 33.12 4.23
N ASP A 61 -4.40 32.75 4.60
CA ASP A 61 -5.24 33.52 5.50
C ASP A 61 -4.85 33.33 6.99
N ASN A 62 -4.01 32.31 7.27
CA ASN A 62 -3.52 31.99 8.61
C ASN A 62 -1.97 31.98 8.68
N PRO A 63 -1.27 33.06 8.32
CA PRO A 63 0.19 33.09 8.15
C PRO A 63 0.97 32.99 9.46
N ARG A 64 0.29 33.21 10.62
CA ARG A 64 0.92 33.13 11.95
C ARG A 64 0.90 31.74 12.55
N LYS A 65 0.22 30.78 11.90
CA LYS A 65 0.21 29.39 12.35
C LYS A 65 1.54 28.73 11.99
N PRO A 66 2.04 27.81 12.83
CA PRO A 66 3.34 27.19 12.62
C PRO A 66 3.27 26.08 11.56
N TRP A 67 2.91 26.45 10.32
CA TRP A 67 2.89 25.55 9.19
C TRP A 67 4.27 24.94 8.93
N ASP A 68 4.29 23.64 8.65
CA ASP A 68 5.49 22.97 8.20
C ASP A 68 5.61 23.10 6.67
N TRP A 69 6.56 23.92 6.19
CA TRP A 69 6.73 24.25 4.79
C TRP A 69 7.31 23.10 3.98
N ASP A 70 8.10 22.21 4.58
CA ASP A 70 8.56 21.00 3.90
C ASP A 70 7.34 20.13 3.55
N VAL A 71 6.49 19.90 4.53
CA VAL A 71 5.28 19.08 4.36
C VAL A 71 4.25 19.76 3.45
N LEU A 72 4.04 21.08 3.58
CA LEU A 72 3.17 21.84 2.67
C LEU A 72 3.63 21.74 1.23
N SER A 73 4.94 21.78 0.96
CA SER A 73 5.50 21.67 -0.40
C SER A 73 5.07 20.37 -1.11
N ARG A 74 4.75 19.32 -0.35
CA ARG A 74 4.24 18.04 -0.87
C ARG A 74 2.73 17.90 -0.82
N ASN A 75 2.01 18.85 -0.19
CA ASN A 75 0.56 18.77 -0.06
C ASN A 75 -0.10 18.83 -1.45
N PRO A 76 -1.07 17.93 -1.78
CA PRO A 76 -1.73 17.91 -3.09
C PRO A 76 -2.51 19.19 -3.43
N ASN A 77 -2.84 20.03 -2.44
CA ASN A 77 -3.50 21.33 -2.66
C ASN A 77 -2.50 22.45 -3.01
N ILE A 78 -1.19 22.18 -2.99
CA ILE A 78 -0.16 23.13 -3.42
C ILE A 78 0.19 22.81 -4.86
N THR A 79 -0.28 23.64 -5.78
CA THR A 79 0.00 23.54 -7.21
C THR A 79 1.25 24.31 -7.59
N TRP A 80 1.77 24.06 -8.80
CA TRP A 80 2.90 24.83 -9.33
C TRP A 80 2.61 26.33 -9.43
N ASP A 81 1.39 26.74 -9.81
CA ASP A 81 1.02 28.15 -9.89
C ASP A 81 1.13 28.85 -8.53
N ILE A 82 0.73 28.17 -7.46
CA ILE A 82 0.89 28.68 -6.08
C ILE A 82 2.37 28.91 -5.76
N VAL A 83 3.22 27.94 -6.08
CA VAL A 83 4.68 28.02 -5.83
C VAL A 83 5.31 29.15 -6.65
N ARG A 84 4.97 29.24 -7.94
CA ARG A 84 5.45 30.29 -8.87
C ARG A 84 5.06 31.68 -8.40
N ASP A 85 3.81 31.85 -7.98
CA ASP A 85 3.24 33.14 -7.60
C ASP A 85 3.63 33.57 -6.17
N ASN A 86 4.25 32.67 -5.39
CA ASN A 86 4.71 32.91 -4.03
C ASN A 86 6.18 32.49 -3.83
N PRO A 87 7.13 33.07 -4.57
CA PRO A 87 8.52 32.64 -4.57
C PRO A 87 9.28 32.98 -3.28
N ASP A 88 8.74 33.88 -2.45
CA ASP A 88 9.27 34.32 -1.17
C ASP A 88 9.00 33.33 -0.03
N LYS A 89 8.15 32.34 -0.26
CA LYS A 89 7.87 31.30 0.72
C LYS A 89 9.00 30.28 0.79
N PRO A 90 9.25 29.68 1.98
CA PRO A 90 10.35 28.74 2.15
C PRO A 90 9.99 27.34 1.61
N TRP A 91 9.70 27.25 0.33
CA TRP A 91 9.39 25.99 -0.32
C TRP A 91 10.55 25.01 -0.29
N SER A 92 10.25 23.76 0.04
CA SER A 92 11.21 22.65 -0.02
C SER A 92 11.26 22.04 -1.40
N TRP A 93 12.35 22.28 -2.15
CA TRP A 93 12.52 21.73 -3.49
C TRP A 93 12.60 20.20 -3.51
N ALA A 94 13.07 19.58 -2.41
CA ALA A 94 13.02 18.14 -2.24
C ALA A 94 11.57 17.64 -2.24
N GLU A 95 10.72 18.27 -1.45
CA GLU A 95 9.33 17.88 -1.34
C GLU A 95 8.48 18.33 -2.54
N LEU A 96 8.81 19.48 -3.17
CA LEU A 96 8.20 19.87 -4.45
C LEU A 96 8.52 18.86 -5.55
N SER A 97 9.73 18.28 -5.57
CA SER A 97 10.08 17.21 -6.51
C SER A 97 9.29 15.90 -6.32
N ARG A 98 8.57 15.76 -5.18
CA ARG A 98 7.64 14.66 -4.85
C ARG A 98 6.18 15.06 -4.97
N ASN A 99 5.88 16.33 -5.24
CA ASN A 99 4.51 16.83 -5.23
C ASN A 99 3.69 16.14 -6.34
N PRO A 100 2.50 15.58 -6.05
CA PRO A 100 1.71 14.82 -7.02
C PRO A 100 1.23 15.66 -8.22
N ASN A 101 1.21 17.00 -8.09
CA ASN A 101 0.86 17.92 -9.17
C ASN A 101 2.03 18.25 -10.10
N LEU A 102 3.24 17.73 -9.81
CA LEU A 102 4.38 17.95 -10.66
C LEU A 102 4.23 17.19 -11.98
N THR A 103 4.43 17.90 -13.09
CA THR A 103 4.42 17.33 -14.44
C THR A 103 5.78 17.48 -15.10
N GLN A 104 6.02 16.69 -16.15
CA GLN A 104 7.25 16.81 -16.94
C GLN A 104 7.41 18.20 -17.57
N ASP A 105 6.31 18.85 -18.00
CA ASP A 105 6.36 20.19 -18.57
C ASP A 105 6.86 21.22 -17.54
N ILE A 106 6.38 21.13 -16.29
CA ILE A 106 6.84 22.01 -15.20
C ILE A 106 8.35 21.87 -15.00
N VAL A 107 8.86 20.63 -14.94
CA VAL A 107 10.30 20.39 -14.74
C VAL A 107 11.12 20.85 -15.95
N ARG A 108 10.63 20.56 -17.19
CA ARG A 108 11.28 20.94 -18.44
C ARG A 108 11.36 22.45 -18.61
N ASP A 109 10.24 23.15 -18.33
CA ASP A 109 10.12 24.58 -18.55
C ASP A 109 10.78 25.40 -17.42
N ASN A 110 11.23 24.75 -16.33
CA ASN A 110 11.90 25.36 -15.20
C ASN A 110 13.23 24.64 -14.86
N PRO A 111 14.18 24.56 -15.81
CA PRO A 111 15.43 23.78 -15.64
C PRO A 111 16.39 24.38 -14.62
N ASP A 112 16.23 25.68 -14.31
CA ASP A 112 17.09 26.41 -13.36
C ASP A 112 16.68 26.16 -11.89
N LYS A 113 15.58 25.53 -11.66
CA LYS A 113 15.12 25.21 -10.30
C LYS A 113 15.92 24.04 -9.73
N PRO A 114 16.19 24.04 -8.40
CA PRO A 114 17.04 23.02 -7.78
C PRO A 114 16.27 21.69 -7.53
N TRP A 115 15.72 21.14 -8.60
CA TRP A 115 15.01 19.87 -8.58
C TRP A 115 15.90 18.75 -8.01
N ARG A 116 15.31 17.86 -7.23
CA ARG A 116 15.97 16.67 -6.69
C ARG A 116 15.76 15.47 -7.61
N TRP A 117 16.76 15.17 -8.43
CA TRP A 117 16.69 14.07 -9.42
C TRP A 117 16.41 12.71 -8.82
N TYR A 118 16.90 12.43 -7.60
CA TYR A 118 16.53 11.26 -6.82
C TYR A 118 15.00 11.16 -6.66
N GLU A 119 14.34 12.25 -6.26
CA GLU A 119 12.91 12.31 -6.05
C GLU A 119 12.12 12.27 -7.37
N LEU A 120 12.64 12.93 -8.41
CA LEU A 120 12.05 12.88 -9.76
C LEU A 120 12.10 11.46 -10.32
N SER A 121 13.15 10.69 -10.02
CA SER A 121 13.28 9.28 -10.45
C SER A 121 12.19 8.37 -9.86
N ARG A 122 11.68 8.72 -8.68
CA ARG A 122 10.56 8.00 -8.02
C ARG A 122 9.19 8.49 -8.48
N HIS A 123 9.14 9.65 -9.15
CA HIS A 123 7.87 10.31 -9.44
C HIS A 123 7.09 9.53 -10.52
N PRO A 124 5.81 9.18 -10.28
CA PRO A 124 5.06 8.31 -11.18
C PRO A 124 4.79 8.92 -12.56
N ASN A 125 4.77 10.26 -12.69
CA ASN A 125 4.34 10.97 -13.90
C ASN A 125 5.51 11.50 -14.74
N LEU A 126 6.77 11.18 -14.42
CA LEU A 126 7.94 11.79 -15.07
C LEU A 126 8.81 10.81 -15.88
N TRP A 127 8.34 9.59 -16.08
CA TRP A 127 9.11 8.52 -16.74
C TRP A 127 9.43 8.84 -18.22
N ASP A 128 8.57 9.56 -18.95
CA ASP A 128 8.85 9.99 -20.33
C ASP A 128 10.06 10.92 -20.40
N MET A 129 10.32 11.73 -19.35
CA MET A 129 11.49 12.59 -19.30
C MET A 129 12.81 11.80 -19.29
N VAL A 130 12.81 10.56 -18.78
CA VAL A 130 13.99 9.70 -18.76
C VAL A 130 14.42 9.36 -20.19
N ARG A 131 13.45 9.04 -21.07
CA ARG A 131 13.68 8.75 -22.47
C ARG A 131 14.23 9.96 -23.22
N ASP A 132 13.62 11.13 -23.00
CA ASP A 132 13.99 12.35 -23.70
C ASP A 132 15.29 12.99 -23.15
N ASN A 133 15.67 12.66 -21.92
CA ASN A 133 16.79 13.25 -21.21
C ASN A 133 17.66 12.21 -20.47
N PRO A 134 18.21 11.20 -21.15
CA PRO A 134 18.94 10.09 -20.51
C PRO A 134 20.25 10.50 -19.84
N CYS A 135 20.76 11.72 -20.15
CA CYS A 135 21.98 12.27 -19.60
C CYS A 135 21.78 13.03 -18.27
N LYS A 136 20.54 13.26 -17.84
CA LYS A 136 20.29 13.88 -16.54
C LYS A 136 20.68 12.91 -15.42
N PRO A 137 20.98 13.44 -14.20
CA PRO A 137 21.46 12.62 -13.10
C PRO A 137 20.34 11.82 -12.44
N TRP A 138 19.65 10.98 -13.22
CA TRP A 138 18.64 10.07 -12.74
C TRP A 138 19.21 9.07 -11.76
N ASP A 139 18.42 8.73 -10.75
CA ASP A 139 18.73 7.61 -9.87
C ASP A 139 18.16 6.31 -10.48
N TRP A 140 19.05 5.49 -11.03
CA TRP A 140 18.68 4.25 -11.72
C TRP A 140 18.15 3.17 -10.77
N TYR A 141 18.53 3.23 -9.47
CA TYR A 141 17.94 2.36 -8.46
C TYR A 141 16.43 2.67 -8.32
N GLU A 142 16.09 3.94 -8.12
CA GLU A 142 14.71 4.38 -7.96
C GLU A 142 13.90 4.18 -9.25
N LEU A 143 14.49 4.44 -10.41
CA LEU A 143 13.85 4.18 -11.69
C LEU A 143 13.52 2.69 -11.87
N SER A 144 14.39 1.79 -11.43
CA SER A 144 14.15 0.33 -11.54
C SER A 144 12.92 -0.14 -10.76
N GLY A 145 12.58 0.55 -9.68
CA GLY A 145 11.40 0.27 -8.86
C GLY A 145 10.16 1.11 -9.22
N ASN A 146 10.29 2.06 -10.15
CA ASN A 146 9.18 2.92 -10.53
C ASN A 146 8.16 2.15 -11.40
N PRO A 147 6.90 1.93 -10.92
CA PRO A 147 5.94 1.05 -11.60
C PRO A 147 5.53 1.53 -13.00
N ASN A 148 5.79 2.79 -13.32
CA ASN A 148 5.43 3.38 -14.60
C ASN A 148 6.60 3.41 -15.60
N ILE A 149 7.81 2.92 -15.22
CA ILE A 149 8.91 2.84 -16.18
C ILE A 149 8.56 1.86 -17.31
N ALA A 150 8.65 2.33 -18.53
CA ALA A 150 8.42 1.48 -19.69
C ALA A 150 9.66 0.61 -19.99
N MET A 151 9.44 -0.64 -20.34
CA MET A 151 10.53 -1.61 -20.53
C MET A 151 11.38 -1.32 -21.76
N ASP A 152 10.89 -0.52 -22.72
CA ASP A 152 11.71 -0.01 -23.83
C ASP A 152 12.86 0.90 -23.33
N ILE A 153 12.66 1.66 -22.27
CA ILE A 153 13.72 2.47 -21.63
C ILE A 153 14.82 1.55 -21.09
N VAL A 154 14.45 0.45 -20.45
CA VAL A 154 15.42 -0.55 -19.94
C VAL A 154 16.20 -1.18 -21.09
N ARG A 155 15.48 -1.57 -22.18
CA ARG A 155 16.08 -2.17 -23.38
C ARG A 155 17.01 -1.19 -24.09
N ASP A 156 16.60 0.07 -24.24
CA ASP A 156 17.32 1.08 -25.00
C ASP A 156 18.51 1.69 -24.20
N ASN A 157 18.59 1.40 -22.88
CA ASN A 157 19.64 1.84 -21.98
C ASN A 157 20.29 0.66 -21.22
N PRO A 158 20.82 -0.36 -21.88
CA PRO A 158 21.27 -1.61 -21.25
C PRO A 158 22.52 -1.44 -20.35
N ASP A 159 23.28 -0.37 -20.56
CA ASP A 159 24.53 -0.08 -19.83
C ASP A 159 24.30 0.74 -18.56
N LYS A 160 23.07 1.18 -18.32
CA LYS A 160 22.75 1.89 -17.10
C LYS A 160 22.73 0.94 -15.89
N PRO A 161 23.01 1.43 -14.67
CA PRO A 161 23.11 0.61 -13.47
C PRO A 161 21.73 0.22 -12.91
N TRP A 162 20.94 -0.49 -13.72
CA TRP A 162 19.64 -1.00 -13.33
C TRP A 162 19.73 -1.96 -12.15
N GLN A 163 18.76 -1.91 -11.27
CA GLN A 163 18.59 -2.89 -10.20
C GLN A 163 17.73 -4.05 -10.68
N TRP A 164 18.39 -5.13 -11.07
CA TRP A 164 17.73 -6.29 -11.67
C TRP A 164 16.78 -7.01 -10.71
N TYR A 165 17.01 -6.91 -9.40
CA TYR A 165 16.07 -7.35 -8.38
C TYR A 165 14.73 -6.59 -8.51
N GLU A 166 14.79 -5.26 -8.56
CA GLU A 166 13.59 -4.40 -8.70
C GLU A 166 12.90 -4.65 -10.05
N LEU A 167 13.66 -4.73 -11.14
CA LEU A 167 13.11 -5.04 -12.45
C LEU A 167 12.46 -6.42 -12.51
N SER A 168 12.99 -7.43 -11.80
CA SER A 168 12.41 -8.78 -11.77
C SER A 168 11.00 -8.82 -11.16
N ARG A 169 10.69 -7.92 -10.23
CA ARG A 169 9.36 -7.80 -9.62
C ARG A 169 8.46 -6.78 -10.30
N HIS A 170 9.01 -6.06 -11.29
CA HIS A 170 8.31 -4.96 -11.95
C HIS A 170 7.04 -5.46 -12.66
N PRO A 171 5.87 -4.77 -12.55
CA PRO A 171 4.61 -5.24 -13.15
C PRO A 171 4.64 -5.31 -14.68
N ASN A 172 5.54 -4.56 -15.33
CA ASN A 172 5.65 -4.53 -16.78
C ASN A 172 6.72 -5.49 -17.33
N ILE A 173 7.45 -6.25 -16.47
CA ILE A 173 8.42 -7.23 -16.96
C ILE A 173 7.68 -8.39 -17.62
N THR A 174 8.12 -8.80 -18.81
CA THR A 174 7.57 -9.95 -19.51
C THR A 174 8.64 -11.02 -19.67
N TRP A 175 8.21 -12.26 -19.94
CA TRP A 175 9.14 -13.35 -20.20
C TRP A 175 10.06 -13.08 -21.39
N ASP A 176 9.57 -12.41 -22.44
CA ASP A 176 10.39 -12.06 -23.62
C ASP A 176 11.58 -11.19 -23.22
N ILE A 177 11.39 -10.22 -22.34
CA ILE A 177 12.49 -9.37 -21.86
C ILE A 177 13.53 -10.20 -21.09
N VAL A 178 13.07 -11.11 -20.22
CA VAL A 178 13.96 -11.99 -19.46
C VAL A 178 14.73 -12.93 -20.37
N ARG A 179 14.02 -13.57 -21.34
CA ARG A 179 14.59 -14.50 -22.32
C ARG A 179 15.63 -13.82 -23.21
N ASP A 180 15.33 -12.62 -23.70
CA ASP A 180 16.20 -11.88 -24.61
C ASP A 180 17.41 -11.23 -23.91
N ASN A 181 17.44 -11.25 -22.56
CA ASN A 181 18.52 -10.75 -21.72
C ASN A 181 19.08 -11.80 -20.74
N PRO A 182 19.54 -12.97 -21.20
CA PRO A 182 19.89 -14.10 -20.33
C PRO A 182 21.13 -13.87 -19.47
N GLY A 183 21.99 -12.91 -19.85
CA GLY A 183 23.21 -12.55 -19.10
C GLY A 183 22.99 -11.57 -17.97
N LYS A 184 21.79 -11.06 -17.78
CA LYS A 184 21.49 -10.12 -16.71
C LYS A 184 21.20 -10.86 -15.40
N PRO A 185 21.54 -10.27 -14.23
CA PRO A 185 21.37 -10.91 -12.92
C PRO A 185 19.91 -10.85 -12.43
N TRP A 186 19.01 -11.50 -13.14
CA TRP A 186 17.60 -11.61 -12.78
C TRP A 186 17.42 -12.27 -11.41
N SER A 187 16.52 -11.75 -10.61
CA SER A 187 16.08 -12.41 -9.37
C SER A 187 15.02 -13.47 -9.68
N TRP A 188 15.39 -14.72 -9.67
CA TRP A 188 14.46 -15.84 -9.87
C TRP A 188 13.44 -15.98 -8.75
N HIS A 189 13.74 -15.45 -7.57
CA HIS A 189 12.78 -15.29 -6.48
C HIS A 189 11.63 -14.37 -6.92
N GLU A 190 11.96 -13.14 -7.37
CA GLU A 190 10.96 -12.15 -7.78
C GLU A 190 10.24 -12.57 -9.08
N LEU A 191 10.96 -13.14 -10.06
CA LEU A 191 10.36 -13.65 -11.29
C LEU A 191 9.33 -14.75 -11.01
N SER A 192 9.65 -15.70 -10.11
CA SER A 192 8.71 -16.80 -9.76
C SER A 192 7.39 -16.27 -9.17
N ARG A 193 7.42 -15.12 -8.53
CA ARG A 193 6.25 -14.46 -7.92
C ARG A 193 5.54 -13.52 -8.89
N ASN A 194 6.20 -13.12 -9.98
CA ASN A 194 5.69 -12.10 -10.88
C ASN A 194 4.42 -12.59 -11.62
N PRO A 195 3.32 -11.80 -11.66
CA PRO A 195 2.07 -12.22 -12.29
C PRO A 195 2.17 -12.39 -13.82
N ASN A 196 3.23 -11.89 -14.48
CA ASN A 196 3.45 -12.12 -15.91
C ASN A 196 4.17 -13.43 -16.21
N ILE A 197 4.59 -14.17 -15.18
CA ILE A 197 5.16 -15.52 -15.33
C ILE A 197 4.03 -16.54 -15.17
N THR A 198 3.63 -17.12 -16.28
CA THR A 198 2.58 -18.14 -16.35
C THR A 198 3.13 -19.54 -16.15
N TRP A 199 2.24 -20.51 -15.89
CA TRP A 199 2.64 -21.92 -15.81
C TRP A 199 3.30 -22.43 -17.09
N ASP A 200 2.82 -22.03 -18.27
CA ASP A 200 3.43 -22.44 -19.54
C ASP A 200 4.89 -22.01 -19.65
N ILE A 201 5.21 -20.79 -19.19
CA ILE A 201 6.60 -20.30 -19.14
C ILE A 201 7.44 -21.19 -18.21
N VAL A 202 6.93 -21.55 -17.03
CA VAL A 202 7.64 -22.40 -16.06
C VAL A 202 7.84 -23.81 -16.62
N ARG A 203 6.78 -24.40 -17.18
CA ARG A 203 6.79 -25.75 -17.79
C ARG A 203 7.79 -25.85 -18.95
N ASP A 204 7.78 -24.85 -19.83
CA ASP A 204 8.60 -24.83 -21.03
C ASP A 204 10.07 -24.44 -20.77
N ASN A 205 10.39 -23.98 -19.53
CA ASN A 205 11.71 -23.58 -19.10
C ASN A 205 12.12 -24.28 -17.77
N PRO A 206 12.16 -25.62 -17.72
CA PRO A 206 12.40 -26.38 -16.48
C PRO A 206 13.83 -26.27 -15.95
N ASP A 207 14.77 -25.84 -16.80
CA ASP A 207 16.18 -25.62 -16.47
C ASP A 207 16.43 -24.32 -15.67
N LYS A 208 15.45 -23.45 -15.60
CA LYS A 208 15.56 -22.19 -14.85
C LYS A 208 15.42 -22.44 -13.35
N PRO A 209 16.13 -21.65 -12.48
CA PRO A 209 16.14 -21.89 -11.04
C PRO A 209 14.89 -21.32 -10.36
N TRP A 210 13.72 -21.72 -10.83
CA TRP A 210 12.43 -21.33 -10.27
C TRP A 210 12.35 -21.58 -8.76
N LYS A 211 11.72 -20.67 -8.04
CA LYS A 211 11.48 -20.79 -6.60
C LYS A 211 10.07 -21.31 -6.36
N TRP A 212 9.95 -22.60 -6.11
CA TRP A 212 8.66 -23.31 -5.99
C TRP A 212 7.77 -22.75 -4.89
N TYR A 213 8.34 -22.27 -3.78
CA TYR A 213 7.56 -21.63 -2.73
C TYR A 213 6.96 -20.28 -3.20
N GLU A 214 7.64 -19.54 -4.09
CA GLU A 214 7.09 -18.32 -4.69
C GLU A 214 6.10 -18.65 -5.82
N LEU A 215 6.39 -19.67 -6.64
CA LEU A 215 5.41 -20.16 -7.62
C LEU A 215 4.11 -20.59 -6.95
N SER A 216 4.17 -21.20 -5.76
CA SER A 216 2.98 -21.59 -5.01
C SER A 216 2.08 -20.41 -4.62
N ARG A 217 2.62 -19.19 -4.55
CA ARG A 217 1.88 -17.94 -4.33
C ARG A 217 1.47 -17.22 -5.61
N ASN A 218 2.05 -17.62 -6.75
CA ASN A 218 1.82 -16.93 -8.01
C ASN A 218 0.33 -17.05 -8.41
N PRO A 219 -0.35 -15.93 -8.75
CA PRO A 219 -1.79 -15.93 -9.08
C PRO A 219 -2.13 -16.71 -10.36
N ASN A 220 -1.13 -17.07 -11.18
CA ASN A 220 -1.34 -17.91 -12.36
C ASN A 220 -1.33 -19.42 -12.04
N ILE A 221 -0.99 -19.81 -10.81
CA ILE A 221 -0.98 -21.22 -10.40
C ILE A 221 -2.37 -21.57 -9.86
N THR A 222 -3.11 -22.34 -10.64
CA THR A 222 -4.45 -22.85 -10.29
C THR A 222 -4.35 -24.21 -9.61
N TRP A 223 -5.45 -24.64 -8.99
CA TRP A 223 -5.54 -25.99 -8.42
C TRP A 223 -5.32 -27.09 -9.44
N ASP A 224 -5.84 -26.96 -10.66
CA ASP A 224 -5.64 -27.96 -11.71
C ASP A 224 -4.16 -28.14 -12.05
N ILE A 225 -3.40 -27.04 -12.13
CA ILE A 225 -1.95 -27.10 -12.33
C ILE A 225 -1.28 -27.86 -11.18
N VAL A 226 -1.63 -27.56 -9.93
CA VAL A 226 -1.05 -28.24 -8.75
C VAL A 226 -1.41 -29.73 -8.74
N ARG A 227 -2.70 -30.06 -8.96
CA ARG A 227 -3.22 -31.43 -8.99
C ARG A 227 -2.52 -32.28 -10.06
N ASP A 228 -2.35 -31.72 -11.26
CA ASP A 228 -1.77 -32.42 -12.40
C ASP A 228 -0.23 -32.49 -12.32
N ASN A 229 0.40 -31.82 -11.34
CA ASN A 229 1.86 -31.74 -11.15
C ASN A 229 2.25 -31.92 -9.67
N LEU A 230 1.70 -32.93 -8.98
CA LEU A 230 1.97 -33.21 -7.56
C LEU A 230 3.41 -33.70 -7.30
N ASP A 231 4.15 -34.08 -8.35
CA ASP A 231 5.57 -34.42 -8.30
C ASP A 231 6.48 -33.19 -8.07
N LYS A 232 5.96 -31.99 -8.26
CA LYS A 232 6.69 -30.76 -8.08
C LYS A 232 6.73 -30.36 -6.59
N PRO A 233 7.81 -29.67 -6.15
CA PRO A 233 8.00 -29.34 -4.75
C PRO A 233 7.16 -28.10 -4.33
N TRP A 234 5.86 -28.19 -4.49
CA TRP A 234 4.91 -27.15 -4.07
C TRP A 234 5.00 -26.86 -2.58
N SER A 235 4.91 -25.62 -2.20
CA SER A 235 4.78 -25.22 -0.81
C SER A 235 3.30 -25.16 -0.41
N TRP A 236 2.83 -26.18 0.30
CA TRP A 236 1.44 -26.26 0.76
C TRP A 236 1.08 -25.07 1.68
N LYS A 237 2.06 -24.57 2.46
CA LYS A 237 1.87 -23.35 3.23
C LYS A 237 1.43 -22.20 2.31
N PHE A 238 2.17 -21.95 1.24
CA PHE A 238 1.89 -20.82 0.36
C PHE A 238 0.74 -21.08 -0.62
N LEU A 239 0.49 -22.33 -0.99
CA LEU A 239 -0.72 -22.70 -1.71
C LEU A 239 -1.97 -22.37 -0.88
N SER A 240 -1.95 -22.60 0.43
CA SER A 240 -3.09 -22.30 1.30
C SER A 240 -3.51 -20.82 1.26
N GLY A 241 -2.57 -19.90 1.04
CA GLY A 241 -2.84 -18.47 0.87
C GLY A 241 -3.08 -18.03 -0.59
N ASN A 242 -2.95 -18.95 -1.55
CA ASN A 242 -3.14 -18.60 -2.97
C ASN A 242 -4.61 -18.30 -3.28
N PRO A 243 -4.94 -17.20 -3.98
CA PRO A 243 -6.31 -16.82 -4.30
C PRO A 243 -7.06 -17.83 -5.19
N ASN A 244 -6.36 -18.76 -5.86
CA ASN A 244 -6.97 -19.83 -6.65
C ASN A 244 -7.35 -21.08 -5.82
N ILE A 245 -6.98 -21.10 -4.53
CA ILE A 245 -7.37 -22.18 -3.62
C ILE A 245 -8.62 -21.76 -2.86
N THR A 246 -9.74 -22.32 -3.25
CA THR A 246 -11.05 -22.09 -2.63
C THR A 246 -11.31 -23.04 -1.47
N TRP A 247 -12.31 -22.75 -0.65
CA TRP A 247 -12.73 -23.64 0.43
C TRP A 247 -13.15 -25.02 -0.08
N ASP A 248 -13.83 -25.11 -1.22
CA ASP A 248 -14.24 -26.40 -1.80
C ASP A 248 -13.04 -27.28 -2.11
N ILE A 249 -11.95 -26.70 -2.63
CA ILE A 249 -10.69 -27.42 -2.87
C ILE A 249 -10.13 -27.98 -1.55
N VAL A 250 -10.10 -27.16 -0.51
CA VAL A 250 -9.58 -27.56 0.82
C VAL A 250 -10.44 -28.67 1.42
N ARG A 251 -11.79 -28.52 1.38
CA ARG A 251 -12.75 -29.49 1.87
C ARG A 251 -12.65 -30.83 1.16
N ASP A 252 -12.50 -30.79 -0.16
CA ASP A 252 -12.47 -32.00 -1.01
C ASP A 252 -11.08 -32.69 -1.01
N ASN A 253 -10.07 -32.04 -0.42
CA ASN A 253 -8.68 -32.55 -0.29
C ASN A 253 -8.16 -32.45 1.16
N PRO A 254 -8.81 -33.09 2.13
CA PRO A 254 -8.49 -32.95 3.56
C PRO A 254 -7.16 -33.63 3.96
N ASP A 255 -6.63 -34.52 3.11
CA ASP A 255 -5.36 -35.23 3.27
C ASP A 255 -4.14 -34.37 2.96
N LYS A 256 -4.34 -33.20 2.36
CA LYS A 256 -3.23 -32.29 2.03
C LYS A 256 -2.79 -31.49 3.24
N PRO A 257 -1.49 -31.19 3.37
CA PRO A 257 -0.96 -30.49 4.55
C PRO A 257 -1.23 -28.97 4.47
N TRP A 258 -2.51 -28.60 4.46
CA TRP A 258 -2.94 -27.20 4.43
C TRP A 258 -2.46 -26.43 5.66
N SER A 259 -2.03 -25.19 5.45
CA SER A 259 -1.69 -24.26 6.52
C SER A 259 -2.93 -23.49 6.96
N TRP A 260 -3.45 -23.78 8.15
CA TRP A 260 -4.63 -23.10 8.69
C TRP A 260 -4.38 -21.60 8.94
N ALA A 261 -3.14 -21.22 9.26
CA ALA A 261 -2.78 -19.81 9.36
C ALA A 261 -2.96 -19.07 8.02
N GLU A 262 -2.44 -19.65 6.93
CA GLU A 262 -2.58 -19.05 5.60
C GLU A 262 -4.02 -19.16 5.06
N LEU A 263 -4.75 -20.25 5.35
CA LEU A 263 -6.16 -20.38 5.01
C LEU A 263 -7.00 -19.32 5.72
N SER A 264 -6.67 -18.99 6.96
CA SER A 264 -7.37 -17.94 7.72
C SER A 264 -7.16 -16.53 7.13
N GLU A 265 -6.08 -16.31 6.37
CA GLU A 265 -5.82 -15.07 5.62
C GLU A 265 -6.28 -15.15 4.15
N ASN A 266 -6.71 -16.35 3.66
CA ASN A 266 -7.05 -16.52 2.25
C ASN A 266 -8.20 -15.59 1.84
N PRO A 267 -8.09 -14.87 0.69
CA PRO A 267 -9.13 -13.94 0.23
C PRO A 267 -10.46 -14.62 -0.13
N ASN A 268 -10.48 -15.94 -0.32
CA ASN A 268 -11.72 -16.71 -0.57
C ASN A 268 -12.43 -17.13 0.72
N LEU A 269 -11.81 -16.92 1.89
CA LEU A 269 -12.45 -17.24 3.14
C LEU A 269 -13.56 -16.25 3.43
N THR A 270 -14.75 -16.78 3.65
CA THR A 270 -15.94 -16.00 4.00
C THR A 270 -16.35 -16.26 5.45
N ARG A 271 -17.15 -15.35 6.00
CA ARG A 271 -17.80 -15.51 7.29
C ARG A 271 -18.53 -16.86 7.41
N ASP A 272 -19.32 -17.23 6.39
CA ASP A 272 -20.12 -18.45 6.44
C ASP A 272 -19.27 -19.70 6.50
N ILE A 273 -18.11 -19.72 5.82
CA ILE A 273 -17.16 -20.82 5.89
C ILE A 273 -16.64 -21.01 7.34
N VAL A 274 -16.27 -19.93 8.02
CA VAL A 274 -15.77 -19.99 9.40
C VAL A 274 -16.88 -20.43 10.35
N ARG A 275 -18.09 -19.85 10.23
CA ARG A 275 -19.26 -20.17 11.05
C ARG A 275 -19.67 -21.65 10.92
N ASP A 276 -19.71 -22.14 9.67
CA ASP A 276 -20.19 -23.49 9.37
C ASP A 276 -19.12 -24.57 9.63
N ASN A 277 -17.90 -24.18 9.99
CA ASN A 277 -16.76 -25.06 10.27
C ASN A 277 -16.04 -24.66 11.57
N PRO A 278 -16.72 -24.59 12.73
CA PRO A 278 -16.13 -24.11 14.00
C PRO A 278 -15.10 -25.07 14.60
N ASP A 279 -15.10 -26.33 14.17
CA ASP A 279 -14.18 -27.37 14.61
C ASP A 279 -12.81 -27.30 13.91
N LYS A 280 -12.63 -26.42 12.94
CA LYS A 280 -11.36 -26.25 12.24
C LYS A 280 -10.39 -25.40 13.06
N PRO A 281 -9.08 -25.70 13.00
CA PRO A 281 -8.08 -24.97 13.79
C PRO A 281 -7.76 -23.62 13.15
N TRP A 282 -8.76 -22.75 13.07
CA TRP A 282 -8.60 -21.40 12.54
C TRP A 282 -7.56 -20.62 13.34
N ASN A 283 -6.78 -19.79 12.66
CA ASN A 283 -5.87 -18.86 13.29
C ASN A 283 -6.59 -17.53 13.55
N TRP A 284 -6.98 -17.27 14.78
CA TRP A 284 -7.77 -16.10 15.17
C TRP A 284 -7.03 -14.78 14.98
N TYR A 285 -5.70 -14.76 15.11
CA TYR A 285 -4.88 -13.61 14.74
C TYR A 285 -5.02 -13.30 13.25
N ALA A 286 -4.89 -14.31 12.39
CA ALA A 286 -5.03 -14.18 10.94
C ALA A 286 -6.46 -13.78 10.55
N LEU A 287 -7.49 -14.37 11.20
CA LEU A 287 -8.89 -13.98 11.00
C LEU A 287 -9.15 -12.53 11.39
N SER A 288 -8.54 -12.02 12.46
CA SER A 288 -8.67 -10.62 12.89
C SER A 288 -8.21 -9.63 11.80
N ARG A 289 -7.27 -10.04 10.96
CA ARG A 289 -6.75 -9.23 9.82
C ARG A 289 -7.54 -9.41 8.54
N ASN A 290 -8.29 -10.51 8.41
CA ASN A 290 -8.92 -10.86 7.13
C ASN A 290 -10.01 -9.85 6.77
N PRO A 291 -9.88 -9.12 5.62
CA PRO A 291 -10.84 -8.08 5.23
C PRO A 291 -12.20 -8.62 4.80
N ASN A 292 -12.37 -9.94 4.63
CA ASN A 292 -13.65 -10.55 4.27
C ASN A 292 -14.47 -10.97 5.50
N LEU A 293 -13.93 -10.80 6.71
CA LEU A 293 -14.64 -11.11 7.94
C LEU A 293 -15.23 -9.85 8.56
N ALA A 294 -16.53 -9.88 8.76
CA ALA A 294 -17.29 -8.78 9.33
C ALA A 294 -17.39 -8.88 10.87
N TRP A 295 -17.75 -7.77 11.51
CA TRP A 295 -17.89 -7.65 12.97
C TRP A 295 -18.78 -8.73 13.60
N ASP A 296 -19.80 -9.19 12.93
CA ASP A 296 -20.73 -10.18 13.48
C ASP A 296 -20.04 -11.53 13.80
N ILE A 297 -18.97 -11.92 13.11
CA ILE A 297 -18.20 -13.11 13.49
C ILE A 297 -17.49 -12.89 14.83
N VAL A 298 -16.95 -11.69 15.07
CA VAL A 298 -16.32 -11.34 16.35
C VAL A 298 -17.35 -11.34 17.48
N ARG A 299 -18.54 -10.74 17.21
CA ARG A 299 -19.64 -10.67 18.15
C ARG A 299 -20.19 -12.05 18.50
N ASP A 300 -20.33 -12.93 17.51
CA ASP A 300 -20.93 -14.25 17.68
C ASP A 300 -19.94 -15.28 18.28
N ASN A 301 -18.64 -14.95 18.34
CA ASN A 301 -17.57 -15.78 18.91
C ASN A 301 -16.74 -14.99 19.95
N PRO A 302 -17.36 -14.48 21.03
CA PRO A 302 -16.67 -13.58 21.97
C PRO A 302 -15.61 -14.27 22.85
N GLY A 303 -15.60 -15.59 22.91
CA GLY A 303 -14.66 -16.39 23.68
C GLY A 303 -13.36 -16.73 22.94
N GLU A 304 -13.30 -16.41 21.66
CA GLU A 304 -12.14 -16.71 20.85
C GLU A 304 -11.01 -15.68 21.04
N PRO A 305 -9.75 -16.06 20.85
CA PRO A 305 -8.60 -15.17 21.09
C PRO A 305 -8.38 -14.20 19.94
N TRP A 306 -9.34 -13.29 19.75
CA TRP A 306 -9.24 -12.20 18.77
C TRP A 306 -8.08 -11.27 19.08
N ASP A 307 -7.36 -10.86 18.04
CA ASP A 307 -6.35 -9.81 18.15
C ASP A 307 -6.99 -8.44 17.94
N TRP A 308 -7.12 -7.68 19.03
CA TRP A 308 -7.80 -6.38 19.03
C TRP A 308 -6.97 -5.28 18.34
N ASP A 309 -5.64 -5.42 18.30
CA ASP A 309 -4.76 -4.52 17.55
C ASP A 309 -5.02 -4.68 16.04
N GLU A 310 -5.13 -5.93 15.57
CA GLU A 310 -5.43 -6.22 14.17
C GLU A 310 -6.91 -5.92 13.82
N LEU A 311 -7.86 -6.20 14.70
CA LEU A 311 -9.25 -5.80 14.51
C LEU A 311 -9.38 -4.27 14.38
N SER A 312 -8.64 -3.49 15.19
CA SER A 312 -8.64 -2.04 15.10
C SER A 312 -8.10 -1.48 13.79
N ARG A 313 -7.46 -2.31 12.96
CA ARG A 313 -7.00 -1.99 11.59
C ARG A 313 -7.91 -2.54 10.50
N ASN A 314 -8.80 -3.46 10.86
CA ASN A 314 -9.61 -4.15 9.86
C ASN A 314 -10.61 -3.18 9.21
N PRO A 315 -10.67 -3.08 7.88
CA PRO A 315 -11.52 -2.11 7.19
C PRO A 315 -13.02 -2.32 7.40
N ASN A 316 -13.44 -3.50 7.88
CA ASN A 316 -14.83 -3.79 8.23
C ASN A 316 -15.21 -3.38 9.66
N ILE A 317 -14.25 -2.93 10.46
CA ILE A 317 -14.53 -2.34 11.76
C ILE A 317 -14.78 -0.85 11.56
N THR A 318 -16.05 -0.52 11.43
CA THR A 318 -16.50 0.86 11.25
C THR A 318 -16.53 1.61 12.58
N TRP A 319 -16.59 2.93 12.47
CA TRP A 319 -16.71 3.79 13.63
C TRP A 319 -17.96 3.52 14.47
N ASP A 320 -19.09 3.15 13.83
CA ASP A 320 -20.33 2.79 14.54
C ASP A 320 -20.13 1.53 15.38
N ILE A 321 -19.38 0.55 14.89
CA ILE A 321 -19.05 -0.67 15.66
C ILE A 321 -18.25 -0.30 16.92
N VAL A 322 -17.23 0.54 16.77
CA VAL A 322 -16.40 0.99 17.90
C VAL A 322 -17.22 1.75 18.94
N ARG A 323 -18.06 2.69 18.48
CA ARG A 323 -18.96 3.48 19.34
C ARG A 323 -19.94 2.60 20.12
N ASP A 324 -20.52 1.62 19.45
CA ASP A 324 -21.52 0.74 20.06
C ASP A 324 -20.88 -0.36 20.94
N ASN A 325 -19.54 -0.45 20.95
CA ASN A 325 -18.76 -1.42 21.71
C ASN A 325 -17.55 -0.76 22.42
N PRO A 326 -17.75 0.27 23.24
CA PRO A 326 -16.66 1.09 23.82
C PRO A 326 -15.82 0.34 24.86
N ASP A 327 -16.35 -0.77 25.41
CA ASP A 327 -15.71 -1.56 26.46
C ASP A 327 -14.72 -2.59 25.89
N LYS A 328 -14.66 -2.72 24.58
CA LYS A 328 -13.69 -3.63 23.94
C LYS A 328 -12.29 -3.01 23.97
N PRO A 329 -11.25 -3.84 24.04
CA PRO A 329 -9.87 -3.36 24.17
C PRO A 329 -9.30 -2.86 22.83
N TRP A 330 -9.96 -1.88 22.24
CA TRP A 330 -9.55 -1.27 20.98
C TRP A 330 -8.18 -0.59 21.07
N ASP A 331 -7.39 -0.68 19.99
CA ASP A 331 -6.20 0.17 19.83
C ASP A 331 -6.60 1.57 19.35
N TRP A 332 -6.65 2.52 20.28
CA TRP A 332 -7.06 3.91 20.03
C TRP A 332 -6.07 4.67 19.14
N ASP A 333 -4.77 4.29 19.13
CA ASP A 333 -3.80 4.87 18.20
C ASP A 333 -4.17 4.51 16.75
N ARG A 334 -4.57 3.26 16.51
CA ARG A 334 -5.03 2.80 15.19
C ARG A 334 -6.35 3.44 14.80
N LEU A 335 -7.31 3.44 15.73
CA LEU A 335 -8.63 4.05 15.49
C LEU A 335 -8.54 5.55 15.18
N SER A 336 -7.56 6.27 15.73
CA SER A 336 -7.30 7.68 15.37
C SER A 336 -6.97 7.89 13.88
N LYS A 337 -6.62 6.83 13.17
CA LYS A 337 -6.30 6.82 11.73
C LYS A 337 -7.45 6.34 10.85
N LEU A 338 -8.55 5.84 11.44
CA LEU A 338 -9.71 5.40 10.65
C LEU A 338 -10.34 6.57 9.89
N CYS A 339 -10.60 6.34 8.63
CA CYS A 339 -11.19 7.31 7.70
C CYS A 339 -12.67 7.05 7.49
#